data_e0e555c1167d521e623653a0e918d68c
#
_entry.id   e0e555c1167d521e623653a0e918d68c
#
_cell.length_a   1.000
_cell.length_b   1.000
_cell.length_c   1.000
_cell.angle_alpha   90.00
_cell.angle_beta   90.00
_cell.angle_gamma   90.00
#
_symmetry.space_group_name_H-M   'P 1'
#
loop_
_entity.id
_entity.type
_entity.pdbx_description
1 polymer ?
#
loop_
_entity_poly.entity_id
_entity_poly.type
_entity_poly.pdbx_seq_one_letter_code
_entity_poly.pdbx_strand_id
1 'polypeptide(L)'
;HGIGEPECVINVGISGPGVVKSALELVKGESFNVVAETIKKTAFKITRMGQLVASEASRRLNVPFGIIDLSLAPTPEIGDSVAHILEEMGLECCGAPGTTAALALLNDAVKKGGIMAASMVGGLSGAFIPVSEDAGMIDAVLKNSLTIEKLEAMTCVCSVGLDMIAIPGDTPAETISGIIADEAAIGVINNKTTAVRIIPAPGKGIGDMVEFGGLLGRAPIMGVNKFGSADFIKRGGQIPAPVHSFKN
;
A
#
# COMPACT_ATOMS: atom_id res chain seq x y z
N HIS A 1 -16.04 -17.29 1.99
CA HIS A 1 -17.07 -17.91 2.83
C HIS A 1 -16.73 -19.39 3.03
N GLY A 2 -16.65 -19.81 4.29
CA GLY A 2 -16.50 -21.20 4.67
C GLY A 2 -17.85 -21.90 4.95
N ILE A 3 -17.81 -23.21 5.08
CA ILE A 3 -19.00 -23.96 5.49
C ILE A 3 -19.40 -23.52 6.91
N GLY A 4 -20.65 -23.07 7.07
CA GLY A 4 -21.19 -22.57 8.33
C GLY A 4 -21.10 -21.06 8.55
N GLU A 5 -20.54 -20.29 7.59
CA GLU A 5 -20.64 -18.85 7.62
C GLU A 5 -22.03 -18.36 7.20
N PRO A 6 -22.54 -17.25 7.79
CA PRO A 6 -23.86 -16.73 7.43
C PRO A 6 -23.82 -16.17 5.99
N GLU A 7 -24.97 -16.27 5.30
CA GLU A 7 -25.13 -15.74 3.94
C GLU A 7 -25.00 -14.20 3.88
N CYS A 8 -25.29 -13.53 4.99
CA CYS A 8 -25.18 -12.08 5.13
C CYS A 8 -24.38 -11.75 6.39
N VAL A 9 -23.37 -10.88 6.25
CA VAL A 9 -22.49 -10.48 7.35
C VAL A 9 -22.09 -9.02 7.17
N ILE A 10 -21.87 -8.30 8.27
CA ILE A 10 -21.35 -6.94 8.28
C ILE A 10 -19.84 -7.02 8.52
N ASN A 11 -19.05 -6.54 7.55
CA ASN A 11 -17.63 -6.29 7.71
C ASN A 11 -17.38 -4.78 7.72
N VAL A 12 -16.40 -4.33 8.50
CA VAL A 12 -16.03 -2.91 8.61
C VAL A 12 -14.58 -2.72 8.18
N GLY A 13 -14.38 -1.99 7.09
CA GLY A 13 -13.09 -1.47 6.68
C GLY A 13 -12.90 -0.05 7.20
N ILE A 14 -11.69 0.26 7.67
CA ILE A 14 -11.37 1.56 8.22
C ILE A 14 -10.19 2.15 7.45
N SER A 15 -10.38 3.31 6.82
CA SER A 15 -9.28 4.12 6.31
C SER A 15 -8.66 4.90 7.47
N GLY A 16 -7.34 4.88 7.55
CA GLY A 16 -6.62 5.44 8.71
C GLY A 16 -5.50 6.41 8.43
N PRO A 17 -5.06 6.70 7.17
CA PRO A 17 -3.86 7.50 6.93
C PRO A 17 -3.92 8.88 7.58
N GLY A 18 -4.99 9.62 7.39
CA GLY A 18 -5.14 10.98 7.95
C GLY A 18 -5.08 11.01 9.48
N VAL A 19 -5.67 10.02 10.16
CA VAL A 19 -5.64 9.94 11.63
C VAL A 19 -4.23 9.63 12.14
N VAL A 20 -3.51 8.73 11.47
CA VAL A 20 -2.12 8.40 11.81
C VAL A 20 -1.22 9.61 11.57
N LYS A 21 -1.36 10.29 10.42
CA LYS A 21 -0.63 11.52 10.12
C LYS A 21 -0.81 12.57 11.23
N SER A 22 -2.05 12.89 11.56
CA SER A 22 -2.35 13.88 12.60
C SER A 22 -1.81 13.51 13.99
N ALA A 23 -1.75 12.20 14.30
CA ALA A 23 -1.12 11.75 15.54
C ALA A 23 0.40 11.93 15.52
N LEU A 24 1.06 11.78 14.37
CA LEU A 24 2.51 11.97 14.22
C LEU A 24 2.92 13.44 14.26
N GLU A 25 2.09 14.35 13.77
CA GLU A 25 2.32 15.81 13.89
C GLU A 25 2.56 16.24 15.35
N LEU A 26 1.92 15.56 16.31
CA LEU A 26 2.07 15.85 17.73
C LEU A 26 3.40 15.35 18.34
N VAL A 27 4.10 14.49 17.65
CA VAL A 27 5.38 13.90 18.10
C VAL A 27 6.51 14.14 17.09
N LYS A 28 6.41 15.21 16.32
CA LYS A 28 7.39 15.59 15.32
C LYS A 28 8.77 15.80 15.96
N GLY A 29 9.78 15.16 15.39
CA GLY A 29 11.17 15.23 15.89
C GLY A 29 11.47 14.31 17.07
N GLU A 30 10.51 13.56 17.59
CA GLU A 30 10.73 12.56 18.63
C GLU A 30 11.43 11.32 18.11
N SER A 31 11.94 10.49 19.02
CA SER A 31 12.63 9.24 18.67
C SER A 31 11.73 8.23 17.96
N PHE A 32 12.32 7.30 17.19
CA PHE A 32 11.56 6.23 16.53
C PHE A 32 10.74 5.37 17.50
N ASN A 33 11.15 5.23 18.74
CA ASN A 33 10.37 4.52 19.75
C ASN A 33 9.05 5.25 20.04
N VAL A 34 9.07 6.58 20.15
CA VAL A 34 7.88 7.40 20.35
C VAL A 34 6.99 7.36 19.11
N VAL A 35 7.57 7.49 17.92
CA VAL A 35 6.86 7.37 16.64
C VAL A 35 6.14 6.03 16.54
N ALA A 36 6.84 4.91 16.75
CA ALA A 36 6.26 3.56 16.67
C ALA A 36 5.14 3.34 17.69
N GLU A 37 5.32 3.78 18.94
CA GLU A 37 4.28 3.69 19.97
C GLU A 37 3.06 4.56 19.65
N THR A 38 3.26 5.73 19.06
CA THR A 38 2.16 6.61 18.64
C THR A 38 1.35 5.97 17.53
N ILE A 39 2.00 5.43 16.51
CA ILE A 39 1.34 4.69 15.41
C ILE A 39 0.56 3.50 15.98
N LYS A 40 1.20 2.67 16.80
CA LYS A 40 0.58 1.48 17.40
C LYS A 40 -0.67 1.84 18.23
N LYS A 41 -0.57 2.85 19.09
CA LYS A 41 -1.70 3.30 19.93
C LYS A 41 -2.83 3.90 19.08
N THR A 42 -2.50 4.61 18.02
CA THR A 42 -3.48 5.19 17.09
C THR A 42 -4.21 4.08 16.33
N ALA A 43 -3.48 3.12 15.77
CA ALA A 43 -4.04 1.95 15.11
C ALA A 43 -4.98 1.16 16.05
N PHE A 44 -4.57 0.95 17.30
CA PHE A 44 -5.42 0.33 18.32
C PHE A 44 -6.73 1.09 18.52
N LYS A 45 -6.67 2.41 18.70
CA LYS A 45 -7.87 3.24 18.93
C LYS A 45 -8.82 3.21 17.73
N ILE A 46 -8.29 3.34 16.50
CA ILE A 46 -9.07 3.30 15.27
C ILE A 46 -9.80 1.95 15.15
N THR A 47 -9.09 0.85 15.35
CA THR A 47 -9.66 -0.51 15.27
C THR A 47 -10.75 -0.71 16.32
N ARG A 48 -10.54 -0.25 17.56
CA ARG A 48 -11.56 -0.31 18.63
C ARG A 48 -12.81 0.49 18.27
N MET A 49 -12.65 1.67 17.67
CA MET A 49 -13.78 2.47 17.19
C MET A 49 -14.57 1.73 16.11
N GLY A 50 -13.87 1.14 15.14
CA GLY A 50 -14.52 0.31 14.11
C GLY A 50 -15.31 -0.85 14.69
N GLN A 51 -14.79 -1.53 15.70
CA GLN A 51 -15.51 -2.62 16.38
C GLN A 51 -16.80 -2.12 17.06
N LEU A 52 -16.76 -0.96 17.71
CA LEU A 52 -17.96 -0.38 18.33
C LEU A 52 -19.02 -0.08 17.29
N VAL A 53 -18.65 0.54 16.17
CA VAL A 53 -19.57 0.83 15.05
C VAL A 53 -20.14 -0.46 14.47
N ALA A 54 -19.29 -1.47 14.21
CA ALA A 54 -19.69 -2.75 13.67
C ALA A 54 -20.69 -3.48 14.59
N SER A 55 -20.43 -3.51 15.89
CA SER A 55 -21.29 -4.13 16.88
C SER A 55 -22.66 -3.45 16.95
N GLU A 56 -22.69 -2.13 16.91
CA GLU A 56 -23.95 -1.36 16.93
C GLU A 56 -24.72 -1.54 15.61
N ALA A 57 -24.05 -1.54 14.47
CA ALA A 57 -24.68 -1.81 13.17
C ALA A 57 -25.28 -3.23 13.13
N SER A 58 -24.54 -4.22 13.60
CA SER A 58 -25.00 -5.61 13.72
C SER A 58 -26.26 -5.72 14.56
N ARG A 59 -26.28 -5.06 15.72
CA ARG A 59 -27.44 -5.04 16.60
C ARG A 59 -28.68 -4.38 15.96
N ARG A 60 -28.49 -3.25 15.26
CA ARG A 60 -29.60 -2.51 14.62
C ARG A 60 -30.17 -3.23 13.43
N LEU A 61 -29.32 -3.85 12.62
CA LEU A 61 -29.73 -4.50 11.38
C LEU A 61 -30.09 -5.98 11.57
N ASN A 62 -29.86 -6.53 12.75
CA ASN A 62 -30.00 -7.97 13.05
C ASN A 62 -29.23 -8.85 12.06
N VAL A 63 -28.02 -8.41 11.70
CA VAL A 63 -27.08 -9.11 10.79
C VAL A 63 -25.81 -9.37 11.56
N PRO A 64 -25.25 -10.61 11.54
CA PRO A 64 -24.02 -10.92 12.26
C PRO A 64 -22.87 -10.00 11.88
N PHE A 65 -22.06 -9.61 12.89
CA PHE A 65 -20.77 -8.96 12.68
C PHE A 65 -19.72 -10.01 12.30
N GLY A 66 -18.96 -9.76 11.22
CA GLY A 66 -17.90 -10.61 10.73
C GLY A 66 -16.53 -10.11 11.20
N ILE A 67 -15.89 -9.29 10.40
CA ILE A 67 -14.50 -8.86 10.63
C ILE A 67 -14.33 -7.34 10.56
N ILE A 68 -13.22 -6.89 11.17
CA ILE A 68 -12.65 -5.56 10.96
C ILE A 68 -11.40 -5.68 10.12
N ASP A 69 -11.26 -4.82 9.14
CA ASP A 69 -10.03 -4.57 8.41
C ASP A 69 -9.51 -3.18 8.74
N LEU A 70 -8.31 -3.10 9.31
CA LEU A 70 -7.55 -1.87 9.43
C LEU A 70 -6.47 -1.87 8.37
N SER A 71 -6.71 -1.12 7.31
CA SER A 71 -5.75 -0.85 6.26
C SER A 71 -5.48 0.64 6.18
N LEU A 72 -4.21 1.03 6.05
CA LEU A 72 -3.86 2.38 5.67
C LEU A 72 -3.98 2.50 4.15
N ALA A 73 -5.21 2.47 3.67
CA ALA A 73 -5.55 2.69 2.27
C ALA A 73 -5.86 4.18 2.09
N PRO A 74 -5.04 4.93 1.37
CA PRO A 74 -5.27 6.35 1.14
C PRO A 74 -6.48 6.59 0.23
N THR A 75 -6.97 7.81 0.24
CA THR A 75 -7.95 8.31 -0.73
C THR A 75 -7.38 9.54 -1.44
N PRO A 76 -7.95 9.96 -2.59
CA PRO A 76 -7.49 11.16 -3.28
C PRO A 76 -7.70 12.46 -2.47
N GLU A 77 -8.39 12.38 -1.34
CA GLU A 77 -8.70 13.53 -0.47
C GLU A 77 -7.42 14.07 0.20
N ILE A 78 -7.37 15.40 0.30
CA ILE A 78 -6.25 16.08 0.96
C ILE A 78 -6.21 15.70 2.44
N GLY A 79 -5.05 15.20 2.87
CA GLY A 79 -4.83 14.82 4.28
C GLY A 79 -4.94 13.32 4.54
N ASP A 80 -5.44 12.52 3.58
CA ASP A 80 -5.54 11.06 3.70
C ASP A 80 -4.49 10.37 2.81
N SER A 81 -3.21 10.53 3.14
CA SER A 81 -2.07 10.10 2.34
C SER A 81 -1.07 9.29 3.16
N VAL A 82 -0.68 8.12 2.67
CA VAL A 82 0.41 7.32 3.24
C VAL A 82 1.75 7.99 3.01
N ALA A 83 1.98 8.61 1.86
CA ALA A 83 3.21 9.36 1.61
C ALA A 83 3.43 10.46 2.64
N HIS A 84 2.39 11.22 2.98
CA HIS A 84 2.47 12.26 4.01
C HIS A 84 2.74 11.69 5.41
N ILE A 85 2.30 10.47 5.74
CA ILE A 85 2.71 9.80 6.98
C ILE A 85 4.22 9.59 7.01
N LEU A 86 4.80 9.11 5.90
CA LEU A 86 6.23 8.87 5.78
C LEU A 86 7.04 10.18 5.88
N GLU A 87 6.50 11.26 5.33
CA GLU A 87 7.10 12.61 5.45
C GLU A 87 7.04 13.14 6.89
N GLU A 88 5.94 12.94 7.61
CA GLU A 88 5.88 13.28 9.05
C GLU A 88 6.86 12.46 9.92
N MET A 89 7.27 11.28 9.45
CA MET A 89 8.34 10.49 10.09
C MET A 89 9.74 11.07 9.85
N GLY A 90 9.86 12.17 9.10
CA GLY A 90 11.10 12.92 8.89
C GLY A 90 11.71 12.81 7.49
N LEU A 91 10.97 12.29 6.51
CA LEU A 91 11.39 12.34 5.10
C LEU A 91 11.01 13.69 4.49
N GLU A 92 11.91 14.29 3.74
CA GLU A 92 11.61 15.54 3.01
C GLU A 92 10.57 15.31 1.90
N CYS A 93 10.62 14.16 1.27
CA CYS A 93 9.65 13.74 0.24
C CYS A 93 9.60 12.21 0.20
N CYS A 94 8.43 11.66 -0.01
CA CYS A 94 8.27 10.23 -0.26
C CYS A 94 9.10 9.84 -1.50
N GLY A 95 9.80 8.70 -1.42
CA GLY A 95 10.76 8.28 -2.46
C GLY A 95 12.22 8.53 -2.06
N ALA A 96 12.51 9.49 -1.17
CA ALA A 96 13.86 9.74 -0.66
C ALA A 96 14.48 8.49 0.01
N PRO A 97 15.82 8.42 0.11
CA PRO A 97 16.47 7.37 0.91
C PRO A 97 15.88 7.32 2.33
N GLY A 98 15.55 6.12 2.81
CA GLY A 98 14.83 5.93 4.07
C GLY A 98 13.34 5.59 3.93
N THR A 99 12.71 5.89 2.80
CA THR A 99 11.27 5.65 2.58
C THR A 99 10.86 4.18 2.84
N THR A 100 11.62 3.21 2.33
CA THR A 100 11.35 1.78 2.55
C THR A 100 11.46 1.41 4.02
N ALA A 101 12.44 1.95 4.75
CA ALA A 101 12.61 1.72 6.18
C ALA A 101 11.47 2.34 7.00
N ALA A 102 11.07 3.56 6.67
CA ALA A 102 9.92 4.22 7.30
C ALA A 102 8.62 3.45 7.07
N LEU A 103 8.40 2.96 5.84
CA LEU A 103 7.24 2.13 5.50
C LEU A 103 7.24 0.80 6.27
N ALA A 104 8.40 0.17 6.45
CA ALA A 104 8.53 -1.05 7.25
C ALA A 104 8.13 -0.82 8.71
N LEU A 105 8.61 0.27 9.30
CA LEU A 105 8.25 0.66 10.68
C LEU A 105 6.76 0.97 10.79
N LEU A 106 6.20 1.71 9.84
CA LEU A 106 4.77 2.02 9.79
C LEU A 106 3.92 0.75 9.77
N ASN A 107 4.23 -0.17 8.88
CA ASN A 107 3.50 -1.43 8.74
C ASN A 107 3.57 -2.30 10.01
N ASP A 108 4.75 -2.44 10.60
CA ASP A 108 4.93 -3.22 11.82
C ASP A 108 4.11 -2.62 12.99
N ALA A 109 4.19 -1.32 13.17
CA ALA A 109 3.47 -0.63 14.24
C ALA A 109 1.94 -0.69 14.08
N VAL A 110 1.43 -0.51 12.85
CA VAL A 110 0.00 -0.62 12.54
C VAL A 110 -0.51 -2.04 12.81
N LYS A 111 0.20 -3.06 12.34
CA LYS A 111 -0.18 -4.47 12.57
C LYS A 111 -0.19 -4.82 14.05
N LYS A 112 0.82 -4.40 14.81
CA LYS A 112 0.88 -4.61 16.26
C LYS A 112 -0.28 -3.92 16.99
N GLY A 113 -0.65 -2.72 16.60
CA GLY A 113 -1.80 -2.01 17.17
C GLY A 113 -3.14 -2.65 16.83
N GLY A 114 -3.33 -2.99 15.56
CA GLY A 114 -4.58 -3.56 15.06
C GLY A 114 -4.90 -4.94 15.63
N ILE A 115 -3.92 -5.86 15.64
CA ILE A 115 -4.14 -7.23 16.13
C ILE A 115 -4.53 -7.28 17.61
N MET A 116 -4.09 -6.32 18.42
CA MET A 116 -4.40 -6.26 19.84
C MET A 116 -5.77 -5.62 20.13
N ALA A 117 -6.40 -5.00 19.14
CA ALA A 117 -7.58 -4.16 19.36
C ALA A 117 -8.91 -4.91 19.24
N ALA A 118 -8.96 -6.02 18.53
CA ALA A 118 -10.18 -6.77 18.27
C ALA A 118 -9.89 -8.27 18.15
N SER A 119 -10.87 -9.09 18.54
CA SER A 119 -10.82 -10.55 18.36
C SER A 119 -11.27 -11.01 16.97
N MET A 120 -11.92 -10.11 16.21
CA MET A 120 -12.49 -10.37 14.89
C MET A 120 -11.75 -9.58 13.80
N VAL A 121 -10.43 -9.68 13.80
CA VAL A 121 -9.59 -9.04 12.78
C VAL A 121 -9.48 -9.95 11.57
N GLY A 122 -9.92 -9.48 10.42
CA GLY A 122 -9.87 -10.24 9.16
C GLY A 122 -8.88 -9.72 8.15
N GLY A 123 -8.49 -8.45 8.26
CA GLY A 123 -7.45 -7.85 7.44
C GLY A 123 -6.56 -6.97 8.31
N LEU A 124 -5.25 -7.21 8.27
CA LEU A 124 -4.22 -6.34 8.81
C LEU A 124 -3.21 -6.09 7.70
N SER A 125 -3.74 -5.53 6.61
CA SER A 125 -2.93 -5.34 5.43
C SER A 125 -1.80 -4.32 5.66
N GLY A 126 -1.99 -3.34 6.54
CA GLY A 126 -1.02 -2.28 6.77
C GLY A 126 -1.17 -1.16 5.74
N ALA A 127 -0.05 -0.58 5.28
CA ALA A 127 -0.09 0.55 4.36
C ALA A 127 -0.09 0.09 2.88
N PHE A 128 -1.04 0.64 2.12
CA PHE A 128 -1.09 0.57 0.66
C PHE A 128 -0.33 1.75 0.06
N ILE A 129 0.19 1.56 -1.13
CA ILE A 129 0.97 2.58 -1.85
C ILE A 129 0.44 2.82 -3.27
N PRO A 130 -0.88 3.00 -3.48
CA PRO A 130 -1.41 3.29 -4.80
C PRO A 130 -1.00 4.71 -5.21
N VAL A 131 -0.52 4.88 -6.45
CA VAL A 131 -0.06 6.21 -6.88
C VAL A 131 -1.24 7.15 -7.13
N SER A 132 -2.31 6.70 -7.79
CA SER A 132 -3.42 7.59 -8.16
C SER A 132 -4.35 7.97 -7.02
N GLU A 133 -4.37 7.17 -5.96
CA GLU A 133 -5.28 7.32 -4.83
C GLU A 133 -4.64 8.08 -3.66
N ASP A 134 -3.39 8.55 -3.80
CA ASP A 134 -2.61 9.19 -2.74
C ASP A 134 -1.99 10.50 -3.23
N ALA A 135 -2.48 11.61 -2.70
CA ALA A 135 -2.02 12.95 -3.10
C ALA A 135 -0.51 13.14 -2.91
N GLY A 136 0.06 12.59 -1.85
CA GLY A 136 1.51 12.66 -1.58
C GLY A 136 2.33 11.79 -2.52
N MET A 137 1.82 10.61 -2.93
CA MET A 137 2.48 9.78 -3.94
C MET A 137 2.48 10.49 -5.31
N ILE A 138 1.36 11.10 -5.70
CA ILE A 138 1.27 11.90 -6.92
C ILE A 138 2.32 13.01 -6.91
N ASP A 139 2.39 13.77 -5.82
CA ASP A 139 3.37 14.85 -5.66
C ASP A 139 4.81 14.36 -5.74
N ALA A 140 5.12 13.23 -5.10
CA ALA A 140 6.44 12.63 -5.11
C ALA A 140 6.87 12.18 -6.52
N VAL A 141 5.92 11.64 -7.31
CA VAL A 141 6.18 11.32 -8.73
C VAL A 141 6.44 12.57 -9.55
N LEU A 142 5.61 13.61 -9.40
CA LEU A 142 5.78 14.88 -10.13
C LEU A 142 7.10 15.59 -9.79
N LYS A 143 7.60 15.41 -8.56
CA LYS A 143 8.91 15.90 -8.11
C LYS A 143 10.07 14.99 -8.55
N ASN A 144 9.82 13.90 -9.23
CA ASN A 144 10.82 12.86 -9.57
C ASN A 144 11.53 12.24 -8.36
N SER A 145 10.92 12.28 -7.20
CA SER A 145 11.42 11.60 -5.99
C SER A 145 10.99 10.14 -5.95
N LEU A 146 9.82 9.82 -6.48
CA LEU A 146 9.26 8.49 -6.51
C LEU A 146 9.28 7.92 -7.94
N THR A 147 9.97 6.81 -8.14
CA THR A 147 10.08 6.08 -9.41
C THR A 147 9.48 4.67 -9.28
N ILE A 148 9.31 3.96 -10.40
CA ILE A 148 8.81 2.57 -10.38
C ILE A 148 9.78 1.68 -9.59
N GLU A 149 11.09 1.79 -9.80
CA GLU A 149 12.10 1.02 -9.08
C GLU A 149 12.08 1.30 -7.57
N LYS A 150 11.75 2.54 -7.19
CA LYS A 150 11.58 2.87 -5.78
C LYS A 150 10.30 2.26 -5.21
N LEU A 151 9.22 2.25 -5.97
CA LEU A 151 7.98 1.57 -5.60
C LEU A 151 8.21 0.06 -5.46
N GLU A 152 8.92 -0.60 -6.40
CA GLU A 152 9.30 -2.00 -6.29
C GLU A 152 10.06 -2.29 -4.98
N ALA A 153 11.04 -1.45 -4.63
CA ALA A 153 11.73 -1.58 -3.35
C ALA A 153 10.78 -1.42 -2.14
N MET A 154 9.79 -0.54 -2.23
CA MET A 154 8.77 -0.36 -1.19
C MET A 154 7.83 -1.56 -1.09
N THR A 155 7.58 -2.27 -2.19
CA THR A 155 6.71 -3.45 -2.19
C THR A 155 7.28 -4.62 -1.39
N CYS A 156 8.58 -4.63 -1.10
CA CYS A 156 9.16 -5.58 -0.15
C CYS A 156 8.50 -5.52 1.23
N VAL A 157 7.99 -4.35 1.62
CA VAL A 157 7.48 -4.09 2.98
C VAL A 157 6.06 -3.50 3.00
N CYS A 158 5.48 -3.16 1.86
CA CYS A 158 4.09 -2.69 1.77
C CYS A 158 3.09 -3.85 1.90
N SER A 159 1.82 -3.53 1.85
CA SER A 159 0.75 -4.52 2.05
C SER A 159 0.40 -5.32 0.81
N VAL A 160 0.49 -4.73 -0.38
CA VAL A 160 -0.05 -5.36 -1.61
C VAL A 160 1.02 -5.49 -2.70
N GLY A 161 1.59 -4.40 -3.17
CA GLY A 161 2.49 -4.39 -4.33
C GLY A 161 2.42 -3.08 -5.10
N LEU A 162 2.75 -3.12 -6.37
CA LEU A 162 2.59 -1.99 -7.29
C LEU A 162 1.12 -1.75 -7.57
N ASP A 163 0.65 -0.53 -7.33
CA ASP A 163 -0.77 -0.24 -7.44
C ASP A 163 -1.06 1.11 -8.09
N MET A 164 -2.03 1.12 -9.00
CA MET A 164 -2.53 2.31 -9.70
C MET A 164 -1.42 3.14 -10.35
N ILE A 165 -0.50 2.49 -11.05
CA ILE A 165 0.64 3.12 -11.73
C ILE A 165 0.31 3.31 -13.20
N ALA A 166 0.18 4.57 -13.63
CA ALA A 166 0.00 4.90 -15.04
C ALA A 166 1.36 5.01 -15.74
N ILE A 167 1.48 4.38 -16.91
CA ILE A 167 2.70 4.38 -17.74
C ILE A 167 2.35 4.77 -19.18
N PRO A 168 3.34 5.13 -20.05
CA PRO A 168 3.09 5.37 -21.45
C PRO A 168 2.39 4.20 -22.14
N GLY A 169 1.40 4.49 -22.98
CA GLY A 169 0.56 3.47 -23.61
C GLY A 169 1.28 2.62 -24.66
N ASP A 170 2.44 3.06 -25.13
CA ASP A 170 3.33 2.34 -26.05
C ASP A 170 4.41 1.51 -25.37
N THR A 171 4.37 1.41 -24.04
CA THR A 171 5.29 0.56 -23.27
C THR A 171 5.22 -0.89 -23.76
N PRO A 172 6.34 -1.52 -24.15
CA PRO A 172 6.36 -2.89 -24.66
C PRO A 172 5.81 -3.89 -23.64
N ALA A 173 5.06 -4.88 -24.13
CA ALA A 173 4.50 -5.93 -23.27
C ALA A 173 5.59 -6.71 -22.50
N GLU A 174 6.76 -6.89 -23.11
CA GLU A 174 7.89 -7.53 -22.46
C GLU A 174 8.44 -6.74 -21.28
N THR A 175 8.41 -5.40 -21.36
CA THR A 175 8.80 -4.53 -20.24
C THR A 175 7.82 -4.66 -19.08
N ILE A 176 6.51 -4.63 -19.37
CA ILE A 176 5.47 -4.86 -18.35
C ILE A 176 5.62 -6.25 -17.73
N SER A 177 5.91 -7.27 -18.56
CA SER A 177 6.16 -8.64 -18.08
C SER A 177 7.39 -8.71 -17.18
N GLY A 178 8.42 -7.89 -17.45
CA GLY A 178 9.60 -7.77 -16.59
C GLY A 178 9.24 -7.23 -15.20
N ILE A 179 8.47 -6.15 -15.12
CA ILE A 179 7.98 -5.58 -13.85
C ILE A 179 7.15 -6.60 -13.06
N ILE A 180 6.28 -7.36 -13.75
CA ILE A 180 5.49 -8.42 -13.12
C ILE A 180 6.41 -9.52 -12.57
N ALA A 181 7.48 -9.88 -13.29
CA ALA A 181 8.43 -10.88 -12.83
C ALA A 181 9.22 -10.40 -11.59
N ASP A 182 9.60 -9.13 -11.54
CA ASP A 182 10.27 -8.53 -10.38
C ASP A 182 9.35 -8.55 -9.15
N GLU A 183 8.10 -8.15 -9.29
CA GLU A 183 7.12 -8.22 -8.20
C GLU A 183 6.83 -9.65 -7.74
N ALA A 184 6.78 -10.60 -8.65
CA ALA A 184 6.65 -12.01 -8.30
C ALA A 184 7.87 -12.50 -7.50
N ALA A 185 9.08 -12.12 -7.90
CA ALA A 185 10.31 -12.45 -7.19
C ALA A 185 10.33 -11.83 -5.78
N ILE A 186 9.96 -10.55 -5.65
CA ILE A 186 9.83 -9.86 -4.36
C ILE A 186 8.83 -10.60 -3.45
N GLY A 187 7.67 -10.97 -3.98
CA GLY A 187 6.66 -11.70 -3.23
C GLY A 187 7.15 -13.04 -2.73
N VAL A 188 7.76 -13.83 -3.60
CA VAL A 188 8.27 -15.18 -3.25
C VAL A 188 9.40 -15.09 -2.22
N ILE A 189 10.38 -14.21 -2.43
CA ILE A 189 11.53 -14.07 -1.50
C ILE A 189 11.09 -13.56 -0.13
N ASN A 190 10.14 -12.66 -0.08
CA ASN A 190 9.62 -12.10 1.18
C ASN A 190 8.48 -12.92 1.80
N ASN A 191 8.07 -14.00 1.15
CA ASN A 191 6.96 -14.85 1.58
C ASN A 191 5.67 -14.05 1.81
N LYS A 192 5.34 -13.18 0.86
CA LYS A 192 4.16 -12.31 0.89
C LYS A 192 3.46 -12.31 -0.47
N THR A 193 2.18 -11.98 -0.48
CA THR A 193 1.45 -11.68 -1.71
C THR A 193 1.89 -10.33 -2.27
N THR A 194 2.16 -10.28 -3.55
CA THR A 194 2.34 -9.04 -4.32
C THR A 194 1.32 -8.99 -5.45
N ALA A 195 0.90 -7.79 -5.81
CA ALA A 195 0.02 -7.54 -6.94
C ALA A 195 0.63 -6.47 -7.84
N VAL A 196 0.24 -6.47 -9.11
CA VAL A 196 0.68 -5.46 -10.09
C VAL A 196 -0.56 -4.90 -10.80
N ARG A 197 -0.84 -3.62 -10.54
CA ARG A 197 -1.86 -2.85 -11.24
C ARG A 197 -1.18 -1.68 -11.97
N ILE A 198 -0.62 -1.99 -13.14
CA ILE A 198 0.01 -1.04 -14.06
C ILE A 198 -0.98 -0.74 -15.18
N ILE A 199 -1.10 0.52 -15.55
CA ILE A 199 -2.11 1.02 -16.47
C ILE A 199 -1.40 1.73 -17.64
N PRO A 200 -1.20 1.06 -18.78
CA PRO A 200 -0.74 1.72 -19.99
C PRO A 200 -1.80 2.73 -20.48
N ALA A 201 -1.42 3.98 -20.69
CA ALA A 201 -2.31 5.06 -21.06
C ALA A 201 -2.08 5.51 -22.51
N PRO A 202 -2.87 5.04 -23.49
CA PRO A 202 -2.66 5.37 -24.90
C PRO A 202 -2.65 6.87 -25.16
N GLY A 203 -1.65 7.32 -25.94
CA GLY A 203 -1.51 8.73 -26.36
C GLY A 203 -1.05 9.68 -25.26
N LYS A 204 -0.65 9.15 -24.10
CA LYS A 204 -0.11 9.95 -23.00
C LYS A 204 1.40 9.74 -22.85
N GLY A 205 2.10 10.83 -22.56
CA GLY A 205 3.54 10.86 -22.28
C GLY A 205 3.88 11.04 -20.82
N ILE A 206 5.16 10.88 -20.47
CA ILE A 206 5.65 11.05 -19.09
C ILE A 206 5.29 12.45 -18.57
N GLY A 207 4.69 12.50 -17.39
CA GLY A 207 4.24 13.73 -16.74
C GLY A 207 2.82 14.16 -17.10
N ASP A 208 2.20 13.61 -18.16
CA ASP A 208 0.78 13.81 -18.41
C ASP A 208 -0.06 13.19 -17.28
N MET A 209 -1.29 13.68 -17.12
CA MET A 209 -2.22 13.15 -16.11
C MET A 209 -3.27 12.24 -16.74
N VAL A 210 -3.62 11.17 -16.04
CA VAL A 210 -4.77 10.31 -16.35
C VAL A 210 -5.78 10.43 -15.21
N GLU A 211 -7.04 10.66 -15.57
CA GLU A 211 -8.16 10.72 -14.63
C GLU A 211 -8.89 9.38 -14.62
N PHE A 212 -9.02 8.78 -13.46
CA PHE A 212 -9.79 7.54 -13.24
C PHE A 212 -11.14 7.84 -12.60
N GLY A 213 -11.23 8.95 -11.88
CA GLY A 213 -12.44 9.41 -11.19
C GLY A 213 -12.76 8.68 -9.90
N GLY A 214 -13.64 9.27 -9.11
CA GLY A 214 -14.07 8.70 -7.82
C GLY A 214 -12.90 8.42 -6.88
N LEU A 215 -12.95 7.30 -6.19
CA LEU A 215 -11.91 6.88 -5.25
C LEU A 215 -10.60 6.45 -5.93
N LEU A 216 -10.62 6.16 -7.23
CA LEU A 216 -9.41 5.80 -7.97
C LEU A 216 -8.54 7.03 -8.32
N GLY A 217 -9.10 8.22 -8.23
CA GLY A 217 -8.38 9.48 -8.35
C GLY A 217 -7.78 9.74 -9.73
N ARG A 218 -6.53 10.19 -9.74
CA ARG A 218 -5.76 10.52 -10.95
C ARG A 218 -4.29 10.20 -10.76
N ALA A 219 -3.59 9.88 -11.84
CA ALA A 219 -2.15 9.59 -11.76
C ALA A 219 -1.35 10.36 -12.82
N PRO A 220 -0.14 10.83 -12.49
CA PRO A 220 0.84 11.21 -13.52
C PRO A 220 1.36 9.96 -14.23
N ILE A 221 1.65 10.09 -15.52
CA ILE A 221 2.33 9.04 -16.28
C ILE A 221 3.76 8.94 -15.79
N MET A 222 4.13 7.80 -15.23
CA MET A 222 5.46 7.51 -14.73
C MET A 222 6.39 7.02 -15.84
N GLY A 223 7.65 7.45 -15.79
CA GLY A 223 8.67 6.93 -16.69
C GLY A 223 8.96 5.46 -16.42
N VAL A 224 9.11 4.68 -17.48
CA VAL A 224 9.56 3.29 -17.44
C VAL A 224 11.00 3.24 -17.93
N ASN A 225 11.80 2.29 -17.40
CA ASN A 225 13.16 2.10 -17.86
C ASN A 225 13.20 1.87 -19.38
N LYS A 226 14.07 2.58 -20.09
CA LYS A 226 14.18 2.53 -21.54
C LYS A 226 14.83 1.26 -22.10
N PHE A 227 15.50 0.48 -21.25
CA PHE A 227 16.13 -0.77 -21.63
C PHE A 227 15.12 -1.91 -21.52
N GLY A 228 14.97 -2.67 -22.59
CA GLY A 228 13.98 -3.73 -22.69
C GLY A 228 14.43 -5.04 -22.06
N SER A 229 13.47 -5.84 -21.65
CA SER A 229 13.66 -7.19 -21.07
C SER A 229 13.20 -8.31 -22.02
N ALA A 230 13.03 -8.03 -23.32
CA ALA A 230 12.43 -8.96 -24.29
C ALA A 230 13.13 -10.32 -24.33
N ASP A 231 14.46 -10.34 -24.38
CA ASP A 231 15.21 -11.61 -24.45
C ASP A 231 15.14 -12.40 -23.13
N PHE A 232 15.04 -11.72 -22.00
CA PHE A 232 14.82 -12.35 -20.70
C PHE A 232 13.42 -13.01 -20.65
N ILE A 233 12.39 -12.30 -21.04
CA ILE A 233 11.00 -12.78 -21.00
C ILE A 233 10.78 -13.92 -22.02
N LYS A 234 11.39 -13.85 -23.21
CA LYS A 234 11.29 -14.88 -24.26
C LYS A 234 11.95 -16.22 -23.91
N ARG A 235 12.79 -16.29 -22.86
CA ARG A 235 13.37 -17.56 -22.44
C ARG A 235 12.31 -18.60 -22.10
N GLY A 236 11.18 -18.17 -21.52
CA GLY A 236 10.12 -19.07 -21.08
C GLY A 236 10.62 -20.09 -20.04
N GLY A 237 9.87 -21.18 -19.89
CA GLY A 237 10.20 -22.24 -18.95
C GLY A 237 9.77 -21.93 -17.52
N GLN A 238 10.37 -22.63 -16.57
CA GLN A 238 10.06 -22.51 -15.15
C GLN A 238 11.23 -21.90 -14.39
N ILE A 239 10.96 -20.91 -13.55
CA ILE A 239 11.92 -20.39 -12.58
C ILE A 239 11.88 -21.32 -11.36
N PRO A 240 13.02 -21.91 -10.96
CA PRO A 240 13.06 -22.78 -9.78
C PRO A 240 12.66 -22.03 -8.51
N ALA A 241 11.97 -22.71 -7.60
CA ALA A 241 11.65 -22.13 -6.30
C ALA A 241 12.92 -21.78 -5.52
N PRO A 242 12.96 -20.62 -4.84
CA PRO A 242 14.11 -20.19 -4.07
C PRO A 242 14.34 -21.07 -2.84
N VAL A 243 15.59 -21.26 -2.47
CA VAL A 243 15.98 -21.97 -1.25
C VAL A 243 16.04 -20.97 -0.10
N HIS A 244 14.96 -20.88 0.69
CA HIS A 244 14.83 -19.90 1.76
C HIS A 244 15.83 -20.04 2.89
N SER A 245 16.41 -21.23 3.10
CA SER A 245 17.43 -21.47 4.13
C SER A 245 18.78 -20.80 3.84
N PHE A 246 19.00 -20.33 2.63
CA PHE A 246 20.20 -19.61 2.21
C PHE A 246 19.95 -18.12 2.00
N LYS A 247 19.07 -17.52 2.79
CA LYS A 247 18.93 -16.07 2.80
C LYS A 247 20.23 -15.45 3.36
N ASN A 248 20.81 -14.58 2.57
CA ASN A 248 22.00 -13.83 2.99
C ASN A 248 21.66 -12.82 4.09
#